data_e46e2e85402729f8d02ac70714edb445
#
_entry.id   e46e2e85402729f8d02ac70714edb445
#
_cell.length_a   1.000
_cell.length_b   1.000
_cell.length_c   1.000
_cell.angle_alpha   90.00
_cell.angle_beta   90.00
_cell.angle_gamma   90.00
#
_symmetry.space_group_name_H-M   'P 1'
#
loop_
_entity.id
_entity.type
_entity.pdbx_description
1 polymer ?
#
loop_
_entity_poly.entity_id
_entity_poly.type
_entity_poly.pdbx_seq_one_letter_code
_entity_poly.pdbx_strand_id
1 'polypeptide(L)'
;EKDLSPASLTLLLPSFLREQKGTLSVKMFSEKAVPVRKEAIEDEPPAIKDEHNLPTRSAETTRRRIKLEGKKELPNLREALDAYVKAKMLTWSAASAKDIPPQVRQFVEIVRELEHGRDIRVDELSREHIRSYFDTLKHLPCRLCGQRQFAGKGWLQLADMGRSGQIERLLSVKTMEVRQTNVRSFVNWCELEYRGAVQAKYVNSGFPKVLSDKDIRRKGVKREAFTCDELHALFGDMEQYTKATEGVSSRFWAPLITLYSGMRLEEICQLHLSDIVKVDGVLCFSINEESGGSGYVKHVKSSAGIRKVPVHPHLWDELGLKKFVASRWTKTPEENYTSTLLFPDLQERVNAVNHATVKLGSALTHWFTRYRRSVGVGGQHGEPSTKAFHSFRHTVIEYLHKEARVDLSMLQAVVGHEMVDMGVTENYAGDWPVKVLLTDVISRLDWKLI
;
A
#
# COMPACT_ATOMS: atom_id res chain seq x y z
N GLU A 1 31.96 31.07 -13.16
CA GLU A 1 31.59 29.70 -13.52
C GLU A 1 32.86 28.97 -13.94
N LYS A 2 33.45 28.19 -13.03
CA LYS A 2 34.58 27.32 -13.36
C LYS A 2 33.99 25.99 -13.84
N ASP A 3 34.21 25.70 -15.11
CA ASP A 3 33.95 24.36 -15.66
C ASP A 3 34.73 23.32 -14.84
N LEU A 4 34.00 22.54 -14.05
CA LEU A 4 34.58 21.43 -13.31
C LEU A 4 34.76 20.26 -14.30
N SER A 5 36.01 19.88 -14.56
CA SER A 5 36.33 18.71 -15.36
C SER A 5 35.74 17.42 -14.74
N PRO A 6 35.50 16.35 -15.54
CA PRO A 6 35.04 15.07 -15.03
C PRO A 6 35.83 14.51 -13.87
N ALA A 7 37.15 14.77 -13.85
CA ALA A 7 38.06 14.36 -12.78
C ALA A 7 37.82 15.11 -11.45
N SER A 8 37.45 16.39 -11.53
CA SER A 8 37.15 17.22 -10.35
C SER A 8 35.85 16.87 -9.67
N LEU A 9 34.88 16.33 -10.44
CA LEU A 9 33.60 15.84 -9.91
C LEU A 9 33.75 14.50 -9.17
N THR A 10 34.75 13.67 -9.52
CA THR A 10 35.04 12.42 -8.82
C THR A 10 35.61 12.66 -7.42
N LEU A 11 36.27 13.78 -7.19
CA LEU A 11 36.78 14.20 -5.87
C LEU A 11 35.70 14.74 -4.91
N LEU A 12 34.55 15.15 -5.45
CA LEU A 12 33.40 15.63 -4.68
C LEU A 12 32.42 14.53 -4.26
N LEU A 13 32.66 13.29 -4.70
CA LEU A 13 31.86 12.14 -4.26
C LEU A 13 32.28 11.72 -2.84
N PRO A 14 31.33 11.56 -1.91
CA PRO A 14 31.59 11.04 -0.58
C PRO A 14 32.35 9.72 -0.61
N SER A 15 33.17 9.49 0.41
CA SER A 15 34.04 8.30 0.52
C SER A 15 33.28 6.97 0.41
N PHE A 16 32.03 6.92 0.87
CA PHE A 16 31.19 5.71 0.80
C PHE A 16 30.70 5.37 -0.61
N LEU A 17 30.74 6.30 -1.56
CA LEU A 17 30.45 6.01 -2.97
C LEU A 17 31.66 5.43 -3.72
N ARG A 18 32.83 5.40 -3.07
CA ARG A 18 34.06 4.86 -3.66
C ARG A 18 34.16 3.35 -3.64
N GLU A 19 33.10 2.60 -3.87
CA GLU A 19 32.97 1.13 -3.89
C GLU A 19 32.43 0.51 -2.59
N GLN A 20 31.13 0.27 -2.55
CA GLN A 20 30.65 -0.89 -1.80
C GLN A 20 30.88 -2.13 -2.68
N LYS A 21 31.97 -2.87 -2.44
CA LYS A 21 32.13 -4.23 -2.95
C LYS A 21 31.02 -5.07 -2.34
N GLY A 22 30.22 -5.69 -3.18
CA GLY A 22 29.12 -6.56 -2.78
C GLY A 22 29.61 -7.74 -1.95
N THR A 23 29.56 -7.62 -0.65
CA THR A 23 29.62 -8.74 0.29
C THR A 23 28.45 -8.62 1.24
N LEU A 24 27.30 -9.09 0.79
CA LEU A 24 26.27 -9.59 1.68
C LEU A 24 26.82 -10.89 2.30
N SER A 25 27.57 -10.76 3.39
CA SER A 25 27.83 -11.92 4.26
C SER A 25 26.53 -12.22 5.00
N VAL A 26 25.75 -13.14 4.43
CA VAL A 26 24.73 -13.86 5.18
C VAL A 26 25.47 -14.59 6.31
N LYS A 27 25.37 -14.09 7.53
CA LYS A 27 25.70 -14.89 8.72
C LYS A 27 24.67 -16.02 8.77
N MET A 28 25.07 -17.16 8.22
CA MET A 28 24.40 -18.43 8.48
C MET A 28 24.52 -18.71 9.98
N PHE A 29 23.41 -18.66 10.67
CA PHE A 29 23.27 -19.30 11.97
C PHE A 29 23.39 -20.80 11.72
N SER A 30 24.51 -21.38 12.12
CA SER A 30 24.69 -22.83 12.18
C SER A 30 23.89 -23.35 13.38
N GLU A 31 22.66 -23.76 13.14
CA GLU A 31 21.98 -24.66 14.07
C GLU A 31 22.61 -26.04 13.93
N LYS A 32 23.14 -26.53 15.05
CA LYS A 32 23.67 -27.88 15.20
C LYS A 32 22.56 -28.89 14.93
N ALA A 33 22.71 -29.63 13.85
CA ALA A 33 21.84 -30.76 13.54
C ALA A 33 21.99 -31.82 14.66
N VAL A 34 20.87 -32.13 15.29
CA VAL A 34 20.71 -33.32 16.15
C VAL A 34 20.49 -34.51 15.22
N PRO A 35 21.19 -35.64 15.37
CA PRO A 35 21.01 -36.77 14.47
C PRO A 35 19.69 -37.48 14.76
N VAL A 36 18.82 -37.52 13.78
CA VAL A 36 17.62 -38.37 13.79
C VAL A 36 18.03 -39.81 13.42
N ARG A 37 17.92 -40.72 14.39
CA ARG A 37 18.02 -42.17 14.17
C ARG A 37 16.93 -42.60 13.20
N LYS A 38 17.32 -43.23 12.10
CA LYS A 38 16.45 -44.03 11.24
C LYS A 38 16.25 -45.36 11.93
N GLU A 39 15.03 -45.63 12.41
CA GLU A 39 14.54 -46.97 12.63
C GLU A 39 13.54 -47.30 11.54
N ALA A 40 13.86 -48.34 10.79
CA ALA A 40 12.99 -48.97 9.83
C ALA A 40 11.89 -49.74 10.58
N ILE A 41 10.65 -49.54 10.23
CA ILE A 41 9.55 -50.45 10.58
C ILE A 41 8.87 -50.85 9.28
N GLU A 42 9.20 -52.03 8.80
CA GLU A 42 8.34 -52.88 8.03
C GLU A 42 7.28 -53.48 8.98
N ASP A 43 6.02 -53.41 8.66
CA ASP A 43 5.07 -54.51 8.96
C ASP A 43 3.73 -54.25 8.29
N GLU A 44 3.25 -55.29 7.62
CA GLU A 44 1.98 -55.42 6.93
C GLU A 44 0.76 -55.46 7.89
N PRO A 45 -0.47 -55.15 7.40
CA PRO A 45 -1.66 -55.16 8.22
C PRO A 45 -2.25 -56.57 8.35
N PRO A 46 -2.70 -56.98 9.55
CA PRO A 46 -3.42 -58.22 9.71
C PRO A 46 -4.91 -58.12 9.39
N ALA A 47 -5.41 -59.19 8.83
CA ALA A 47 -6.76 -59.42 8.34
C ALA A 47 -7.87 -59.31 9.39
N ILE A 48 -9.03 -58.90 8.91
CA ILE A 48 -10.32 -58.81 9.57
C ILE A 48 -10.82 -60.23 9.92
N LYS A 49 -11.19 -60.44 11.17
CA LYS A 49 -12.07 -61.52 11.57
C LYS A 49 -13.32 -60.95 12.25
N ASP A 50 -14.45 -61.23 11.64
CA ASP A 50 -15.79 -61.06 12.22
C ASP A 50 -15.96 -61.94 13.46
N GLU A 51 -16.50 -61.36 14.54
CA GLU A 51 -17.38 -62.12 15.46
C GLU A 51 -18.32 -61.17 16.20
N HIS A 52 -19.61 -61.45 16.02
CA HIS A 52 -20.76 -60.89 16.74
C HIS A 52 -20.61 -61.08 18.24
N ASN A 53 -20.83 -59.99 19.02
CA ASN A 53 -21.67 -60.06 20.23
C ASN A 53 -22.03 -58.64 20.70
N LEU A 54 -23.31 -58.29 20.58
CA LEU A 54 -23.94 -57.18 21.26
C LEU A 54 -24.28 -57.52 22.69
N PRO A 55 -24.13 -56.63 23.63
CA PRO A 55 -25.12 -56.35 24.63
C PRO A 55 -25.66 -54.94 24.56
N THR A 56 -26.94 -54.84 24.32
CA THR A 56 -27.75 -53.64 24.58
C THR A 56 -27.57 -53.19 26.02
N ARG A 57 -26.93 -52.00 26.15
CA ARG A 57 -27.03 -51.19 27.37
C ARG A 57 -27.47 -49.80 27.01
N SER A 58 -28.58 -49.38 27.59
CA SER A 58 -29.24 -48.10 27.54
C SER A 58 -28.25 -46.94 27.58
N ALA A 59 -28.29 -46.13 26.54
CA ALA A 59 -27.55 -44.90 26.44
C ALA A 59 -28.20 -43.80 27.29
N GLU A 60 -28.01 -43.84 28.57
CA GLU A 60 -28.01 -42.65 29.40
C GLU A 60 -26.63 -41.97 29.29
N THR A 61 -26.44 -41.30 28.20
CA THR A 61 -25.29 -40.42 28.03
C THR A 61 -25.45 -39.28 29.01
N THR A 62 -24.80 -39.43 30.14
CA THR A 62 -24.51 -38.32 31.06
C THR A 62 -23.83 -37.20 30.27
N ARG A 63 -24.63 -36.26 29.81
CA ARG A 63 -24.13 -34.97 29.39
C ARG A 63 -23.51 -34.32 30.64
N ARG A 64 -22.22 -34.57 30.88
CA ARG A 64 -21.41 -33.71 31.73
C ARG A 64 -21.51 -32.30 31.14
N ARG A 65 -22.46 -31.52 31.64
CA ARG A 65 -22.42 -30.07 31.59
C ARG A 65 -21.09 -29.68 32.24
N ILE A 66 -20.09 -29.39 31.41
CA ILE A 66 -18.94 -28.58 31.85
C ILE A 66 -19.58 -27.28 32.33
N LYS A 67 -19.73 -27.10 33.62
CA LYS A 67 -20.01 -25.81 34.24
C LYS A 67 -18.85 -24.92 33.80
N LEU A 68 -19.10 -24.09 32.79
CA LEU A 68 -18.24 -22.95 32.46
C LEU A 68 -18.23 -22.05 33.69
N GLU A 69 -17.16 -22.10 34.44
CA GLU A 69 -16.87 -21.16 35.50
C GLU A 69 -16.86 -19.76 34.87
N GLY A 70 -17.77 -18.90 35.35
CA GLY A 70 -17.86 -17.48 34.97
C GLY A 70 -18.22 -17.27 33.50
N LYS A 71 -19.52 -17.33 33.13
CA LYS A 71 -19.98 -16.72 31.88
C LYS A 71 -19.62 -15.24 31.91
N LYS A 72 -18.45 -14.87 31.41
CA LYS A 72 -18.20 -13.50 30.98
C LYS A 72 -19.32 -13.17 30.00
N GLU A 73 -20.14 -12.19 30.35
CA GLU A 73 -21.18 -11.70 29.46
C GLU A 73 -20.54 -11.32 28.13
N LEU A 74 -21.10 -11.80 27.01
CA LEU A 74 -20.55 -11.50 25.69
C LEU A 74 -20.68 -9.99 25.44
N PRO A 75 -19.63 -9.32 24.93
CA PRO A 75 -19.66 -7.88 24.73
C PRO A 75 -20.67 -7.51 23.64
N ASN A 76 -21.10 -6.27 23.65
CA ASN A 76 -21.81 -5.68 22.53
C ASN A 76 -20.83 -5.36 21.37
N LEU A 77 -21.36 -5.04 20.18
CA LEU A 77 -20.52 -4.80 18.98
C LEU A 77 -19.56 -3.61 19.14
N ARG A 78 -19.91 -2.61 19.96
CA ARG A 78 -19.07 -1.44 20.21
C ARG A 78 -17.87 -1.81 21.08
N GLU A 79 -18.10 -2.54 22.17
CA GLU A 79 -17.04 -3.07 23.04
C GLU A 79 -16.13 -4.05 22.28
N ALA A 80 -16.73 -4.89 21.42
CA ALA A 80 -15.98 -5.79 20.56
C ALA A 80 -15.11 -5.02 19.53
N LEU A 81 -15.61 -3.91 18.98
CA LEU A 81 -14.84 -3.05 18.10
C LEU A 81 -13.63 -2.44 18.80
N ASP A 82 -13.81 -1.93 20.03
CA ASP A 82 -12.72 -1.33 20.80
C ASP A 82 -11.64 -2.38 21.13
N ALA A 83 -12.04 -3.60 21.48
CA ALA A 83 -11.14 -4.73 21.69
C ALA A 83 -10.40 -5.13 20.39
N TYR A 84 -11.12 -5.19 19.26
CA TYR A 84 -10.56 -5.45 17.93
C TYR A 84 -9.49 -4.43 17.54
N VAL A 85 -9.80 -3.14 17.68
CA VAL A 85 -8.86 -2.05 17.38
C VAL A 85 -7.61 -2.19 18.24
N LYS A 86 -7.77 -2.39 19.56
CA LYS A 86 -6.64 -2.57 20.49
C LYS A 86 -5.76 -3.75 20.09
N ALA A 87 -6.34 -4.90 19.76
CA ALA A 87 -5.60 -6.10 19.35
C ALA A 87 -4.86 -5.88 18.02
N LYS A 88 -5.50 -5.21 17.05
CA LYS A 88 -4.95 -5.01 15.71
C LYS A 88 -3.97 -3.85 15.59
N MET A 89 -3.98 -2.89 16.51
CA MET A 89 -3.00 -1.78 16.54
C MET A 89 -1.55 -2.26 16.59
N LEU A 90 -1.30 -3.44 17.14
CA LEU A 90 0.04 -4.04 17.20
C LEU A 90 0.53 -4.55 15.83
N THR A 91 -0.38 -4.81 14.89
CA THR A 91 -0.06 -5.43 13.59
C THR A 91 -0.37 -4.54 12.39
N TRP A 92 -1.19 -3.50 12.58
CA TRP A 92 -1.55 -2.58 11.51
C TRP A 92 -0.43 -1.59 11.19
N SER A 93 -0.26 -1.28 9.91
CA SER A 93 0.48 -0.08 9.51
C SER A 93 -0.24 1.18 10.01
N ALA A 94 0.48 2.29 10.15
CA ALA A 94 -0.09 3.58 10.55
C ALA A 94 -1.29 4.01 9.67
N ALA A 95 -1.25 3.73 8.38
CA ALA A 95 -2.35 3.99 7.46
C ALA A 95 -3.58 3.11 7.77
N SER A 96 -3.38 1.80 7.98
CA SER A 96 -4.46 0.88 8.33
C SER A 96 -5.08 1.22 9.67
N ALA A 97 -4.26 1.55 10.67
CA ALA A 97 -4.71 1.98 12.01
C ALA A 97 -5.58 3.25 11.97
N LYS A 98 -5.32 4.14 11.00
CA LYS A 98 -6.12 5.34 10.76
C LYS A 98 -7.42 5.07 10.01
N ASP A 99 -7.36 4.22 8.96
CA ASP A 99 -8.44 4.12 7.98
C ASP A 99 -9.47 3.02 8.31
N ILE A 100 -9.05 1.92 8.96
CA ILE A 100 -9.93 0.77 9.24
C ILE A 100 -10.93 1.04 10.38
N PRO A 101 -10.53 1.55 11.56
CA PRO A 101 -11.45 1.73 12.67
C PRO A 101 -12.69 2.57 12.36
N PRO A 102 -12.59 3.72 11.66
CA PRO A 102 -13.77 4.49 11.28
C PRO A 102 -14.74 3.72 10.38
N GLN A 103 -14.23 2.85 9.52
CA GLN A 103 -15.07 2.06 8.60
C GLN A 103 -15.83 0.95 9.33
N VAL A 104 -15.18 0.27 10.27
CA VAL A 104 -15.85 -0.74 11.10
C VAL A 104 -16.80 -0.07 12.09
N ARG A 105 -16.45 1.10 12.65
CA ARG A 105 -17.35 1.89 13.50
C ARG A 105 -18.62 2.26 12.74
N GLN A 106 -18.52 2.70 11.49
CA GLN A 106 -19.69 2.98 10.65
C GLN A 106 -20.60 1.74 10.53
N PHE A 107 -20.04 0.54 10.38
CA PHE A 107 -20.82 -0.69 10.38
C PHE A 107 -21.59 -0.89 11.70
N VAL A 108 -20.90 -0.76 12.82
CA VAL A 108 -21.52 -0.91 14.16
C VAL A 108 -22.62 0.11 14.38
N GLU A 109 -22.42 1.37 13.97
CA GLU A 109 -23.42 2.41 14.06
C GLU A 109 -24.65 2.17 13.17
N ILE A 110 -24.44 1.69 11.93
CA ILE A 110 -25.55 1.31 11.04
C ILE A 110 -26.35 0.16 11.65
N VAL A 111 -25.69 -0.87 12.18
CA VAL A 111 -26.38 -1.97 12.85
C VAL A 111 -27.18 -1.48 14.06
N ARG A 112 -26.62 -0.57 14.84
CA ARG A 112 -27.34 0.06 15.96
C ARG A 112 -28.57 0.86 15.50
N GLU A 113 -28.47 1.61 14.40
CA GLU A 113 -29.64 2.31 13.83
C GLU A 113 -30.71 1.33 13.35
N LEU A 114 -30.32 0.21 12.70
CA LEU A 114 -31.23 -0.87 12.28
C LEU A 114 -31.96 -1.50 13.47
N GLU A 115 -31.30 -1.58 14.61
CA GLU A 115 -31.83 -2.09 15.87
C GLU A 115 -32.46 -0.99 16.78
N HIS A 116 -32.93 0.10 16.16
CA HIS A 116 -33.63 1.21 16.84
C HIS A 116 -32.82 1.86 17.97
N GLY A 117 -31.50 1.92 17.85
CA GLY A 117 -30.58 2.49 18.84
C GLY A 117 -30.05 1.51 19.89
N ARG A 118 -30.43 0.22 19.82
CA ARG A 118 -29.94 -0.84 20.71
C ARG A 118 -28.54 -1.29 20.27
N ASP A 119 -27.61 -1.36 21.22
CA ASP A 119 -26.31 -1.99 21.02
C ASP A 119 -26.45 -3.52 21.17
N ILE A 120 -26.43 -4.27 20.09
CA ILE A 120 -26.56 -5.74 20.10
C ILE A 120 -25.26 -6.40 20.54
N ARG A 121 -25.36 -7.60 21.14
CA ARG A 121 -24.20 -8.42 21.47
C ARG A 121 -23.65 -9.09 20.22
N VAL A 122 -22.39 -9.55 20.30
CA VAL A 122 -21.72 -10.20 19.17
C VAL A 122 -22.44 -11.46 18.69
N ASP A 123 -23.09 -12.22 19.58
CA ASP A 123 -23.84 -13.44 19.24
C ASP A 123 -25.22 -13.17 18.58
N GLU A 124 -25.71 -11.94 18.67
CA GLU A 124 -26.94 -11.50 18.00
C GLU A 124 -26.68 -11.05 16.55
N LEU A 125 -25.39 -10.90 16.15
CA LEU A 125 -25.05 -10.47 14.81
C LEU A 125 -25.47 -11.50 13.76
N SER A 126 -26.31 -11.08 12.82
CA SER A 126 -26.92 -11.96 11.84
C SER A 126 -26.49 -11.63 10.40
N ARG A 127 -26.80 -12.55 9.49
CA ARG A 127 -26.63 -12.36 8.05
C ARG A 127 -27.45 -11.18 7.51
N GLU A 128 -28.62 -10.95 8.09
CA GLU A 128 -29.54 -9.88 7.72
C GLU A 128 -28.95 -8.51 8.05
N HIS A 129 -28.27 -8.37 9.18
CA HIS A 129 -27.52 -7.13 9.51
C HIS A 129 -26.49 -6.80 8.44
N ILE A 130 -25.75 -7.79 7.95
CA ILE A 130 -24.77 -7.59 6.88
C ILE A 130 -25.44 -7.19 5.55
N ARG A 131 -26.57 -7.79 5.20
CA ARG A 131 -27.31 -7.42 3.99
C ARG A 131 -27.81 -5.98 4.06
N SER A 132 -28.44 -5.62 5.17
CA SER A 132 -28.98 -4.28 5.39
C SER A 132 -27.87 -3.22 5.42
N TYR A 133 -26.74 -3.54 6.09
CA TYR A 133 -25.55 -2.71 6.05
C TYR A 133 -25.05 -2.47 4.63
N PHE A 134 -24.91 -3.54 3.84
CA PHE A 134 -24.39 -3.40 2.46
C PHE A 134 -25.37 -2.67 1.56
N ASP A 135 -26.68 -2.86 1.73
CA ASP A 135 -27.70 -2.09 1.02
C ASP A 135 -27.62 -0.59 1.40
N THR A 136 -27.46 -0.29 2.68
CA THR A 136 -27.25 1.08 3.16
C THR A 136 -26.01 1.70 2.49
N LEU A 137 -24.87 0.99 2.44
CA LEU A 137 -23.64 1.50 1.80
C LEU A 137 -23.83 1.93 0.36
N LYS A 138 -24.67 1.23 -0.42
CA LYS A 138 -24.93 1.56 -1.83
C LYS A 138 -25.49 2.96 -2.03
N HIS A 139 -26.12 3.50 -1.00
CA HIS A 139 -26.84 4.76 -1.06
C HIS A 139 -26.17 5.89 -0.26
N LEU A 140 -25.02 5.61 0.36
CA LEU A 140 -24.28 6.64 1.10
C LEU A 140 -23.49 7.58 0.18
N PRO A 141 -23.33 8.86 0.56
CA PRO A 141 -22.54 9.82 -0.18
C PRO A 141 -21.05 9.47 -0.17
N CYS A 142 -20.35 9.80 -1.25
CA CYS A 142 -18.90 9.57 -1.36
C CYS A 142 -18.07 10.45 -0.41
N ARG A 143 -18.62 11.59 0.03
CA ARG A 143 -18.02 12.50 1.01
C ARG A 143 -19.08 13.01 1.97
N LEU A 144 -18.80 12.91 3.27
CA LEU A 144 -19.65 13.45 4.33
C LEU A 144 -19.06 14.77 4.86
N CYS A 145 -17.74 14.81 5.02
CA CYS A 145 -17.05 15.95 5.62
C CYS A 145 -17.17 17.20 4.75
N GLY A 146 -17.51 18.33 5.38
CA GLY A 146 -17.63 19.63 4.74
C GLY A 146 -18.95 19.89 4.01
N GLN A 147 -19.91 18.94 4.05
CA GLN A 147 -21.23 19.14 3.43
C GLN A 147 -22.30 19.39 4.52
N ARG A 148 -22.72 20.66 4.66
CA ARG A 148 -23.70 21.07 5.67
C ARG A 148 -25.02 20.31 5.59
N GLN A 149 -25.44 19.90 4.38
CA GLN A 149 -26.68 19.15 4.14
C GLN A 149 -26.70 17.75 4.79
N PHE A 150 -25.55 17.20 5.17
CA PHE A 150 -25.43 15.87 5.81
C PHE A 150 -25.18 15.96 7.32
N ALA A 151 -24.97 17.17 7.85
CA ALA A 151 -24.68 17.36 9.27
C ALA A 151 -25.86 16.91 10.14
N GLY A 152 -25.58 16.13 11.19
CA GLY A 152 -26.58 15.67 12.15
C GLY A 152 -27.52 14.57 11.66
N LYS A 153 -27.33 14.04 10.44
CA LYS A 153 -28.15 12.95 9.90
C LYS A 153 -27.59 11.58 10.23
N GLY A 154 -28.47 10.63 10.57
CA GLY A 154 -28.11 9.22 10.75
C GLY A 154 -27.79 8.54 9.41
N TRP A 155 -27.18 7.37 9.50
CA TRP A 155 -26.75 6.61 8.32
C TRP A 155 -27.91 6.12 7.46
N LEU A 156 -29.02 5.67 8.08
CA LEU A 156 -30.21 5.23 7.38
C LEU A 156 -30.88 6.41 6.67
N GLN A 157 -30.97 7.58 7.32
CA GLN A 157 -31.50 8.79 6.71
C GLN A 157 -30.67 9.25 5.50
N LEU A 158 -29.34 9.17 5.61
CA LEU A 158 -28.44 9.45 4.48
C LEU A 158 -28.66 8.47 3.32
N ALA A 159 -28.86 7.19 3.63
CA ALA A 159 -29.16 6.20 2.60
C ALA A 159 -30.50 6.45 1.91
N ASP A 160 -31.52 6.90 2.64
CA ASP A 160 -32.83 7.27 2.06
C ASP A 160 -32.72 8.48 1.13
N MET A 161 -31.91 9.47 1.50
CA MET A 161 -31.58 10.58 0.61
C MET A 161 -30.86 10.10 -0.67
N GLY A 162 -30.00 9.09 -0.56
CA GLY A 162 -29.34 8.49 -1.71
C GLY A 162 -30.29 7.69 -2.59
N ARG A 163 -31.23 6.94 -1.99
CA ARG A 163 -32.28 6.20 -2.71
C ARG A 163 -33.22 7.13 -3.48
N SER A 164 -33.57 8.27 -2.89
CA SER A 164 -34.43 9.28 -3.49
C SER A 164 -33.74 10.20 -4.51
N GLY A 165 -32.43 9.98 -4.78
CA GLY A 165 -31.68 10.76 -5.75
C GLY A 165 -31.24 12.16 -5.28
N GLN A 166 -31.38 12.48 -3.99
CA GLN A 166 -30.94 13.75 -3.42
C GLN A 166 -29.42 13.84 -3.27
N ILE A 167 -28.70 12.73 -3.46
CA ILE A 167 -27.24 12.65 -3.38
C ILE A 167 -26.69 12.36 -4.76
N GLU A 168 -25.99 13.34 -5.34
CA GLU A 168 -25.42 13.25 -6.68
C GLU A 168 -24.31 12.19 -6.78
N ARG A 169 -23.44 12.11 -5.78
CA ARG A 169 -22.27 11.21 -5.80
C ARG A 169 -22.30 10.24 -4.64
N LEU A 170 -22.58 8.99 -4.96
CA LEU A 170 -22.59 7.89 -4.01
C LEU A 170 -21.20 7.22 -3.90
N LEU A 171 -21.04 6.34 -2.90
CA LEU A 171 -19.82 5.55 -2.72
C LEU A 171 -19.48 4.74 -3.98
N SER A 172 -18.19 4.72 -4.32
CA SER A 172 -17.72 3.87 -5.42
C SER A 172 -17.77 2.39 -5.02
N VAL A 173 -17.89 1.51 -6.02
CA VAL A 173 -17.83 0.05 -5.83
C VAL A 173 -16.56 -0.34 -5.10
N LYS A 174 -15.42 0.21 -5.49
CA LYS A 174 -14.13 -0.08 -4.82
C LYS A 174 -14.13 0.30 -3.33
N THR A 175 -14.75 1.41 -2.98
CA THR A 175 -14.88 1.82 -1.57
C THR A 175 -15.77 0.84 -0.80
N MET A 176 -16.87 0.37 -1.40
CA MET A 176 -17.73 -0.64 -0.79
C MET A 176 -17.02 -1.97 -0.58
N GLU A 177 -16.23 -2.44 -1.56
CA GLU A 177 -15.41 -3.65 -1.45
C GLU A 177 -14.39 -3.56 -0.30
N VAL A 178 -13.71 -2.43 -0.16
CA VAL A 178 -12.76 -2.21 0.95
C VAL A 178 -13.47 -2.26 2.30
N ARG A 179 -14.63 -1.60 2.43
CA ARG A 179 -15.42 -1.63 3.67
C ARG A 179 -15.94 -3.03 3.97
N GLN A 180 -16.40 -3.76 2.96
CA GLN A 180 -16.80 -5.16 3.09
C GLN A 180 -15.65 -6.02 3.62
N THR A 181 -14.43 -5.85 3.08
CA THR A 181 -13.24 -6.58 3.52
C THR A 181 -12.92 -6.29 4.98
N ASN A 182 -12.99 -5.03 5.39
CA ASN A 182 -12.69 -4.63 6.76
C ASN A 182 -13.75 -5.14 7.76
N VAL A 183 -15.03 -5.10 7.41
CA VAL A 183 -16.09 -5.67 8.24
C VAL A 183 -15.98 -7.21 8.31
N ARG A 184 -15.66 -7.89 7.21
CA ARG A 184 -15.39 -9.35 7.24
C ARG A 184 -14.24 -9.70 8.18
N SER A 185 -13.15 -8.90 8.15
CA SER A 185 -12.01 -9.09 9.05
C SER A 185 -12.42 -8.94 10.52
N PHE A 186 -13.27 -7.97 10.85
CA PHE A 186 -13.80 -7.77 12.19
C PHE A 186 -14.69 -8.94 12.63
N VAL A 187 -15.63 -9.38 11.79
CA VAL A 187 -16.53 -10.52 12.09
C VAL A 187 -15.74 -11.82 12.30
N ASN A 188 -14.73 -12.08 11.44
CA ASN A 188 -13.86 -13.25 11.60
C ASN A 188 -13.04 -13.18 12.90
N TRP A 189 -12.57 -11.99 13.28
CA TRP A 189 -11.87 -11.79 14.54
C TRP A 189 -12.81 -12.05 15.74
N CYS A 190 -14.07 -11.59 15.69
CA CYS A 190 -15.05 -11.87 16.73
C CYS A 190 -15.30 -13.36 16.91
N GLU A 191 -15.36 -14.16 15.82
CA GLU A 191 -15.50 -15.62 15.90
C GLU A 191 -14.37 -16.27 16.69
N LEU A 192 -13.13 -15.85 16.42
CA LEU A 192 -11.93 -16.37 17.09
C LEU A 192 -11.85 -15.93 18.55
N GLU A 193 -12.04 -14.63 18.80
CA GLU A 193 -11.89 -14.03 20.13
C GLU A 193 -12.97 -14.51 21.11
N TYR A 194 -14.20 -14.63 20.62
CA TYR A 194 -15.34 -15.02 21.44
C TYR A 194 -15.76 -16.50 21.25
N ARG A 195 -14.78 -17.35 20.90
CA ARG A 195 -14.89 -18.82 20.86
C ARG A 195 -16.10 -19.34 20.09
N GLY A 196 -16.37 -18.78 18.92
CA GLY A 196 -17.45 -19.20 18.04
C GLY A 196 -18.84 -18.70 18.46
N ALA A 197 -18.94 -17.70 19.34
CA ALA A 197 -20.21 -17.03 19.63
C ALA A 197 -20.81 -16.41 18.36
N VAL A 198 -19.97 -16.01 17.38
CA VAL A 198 -20.34 -15.56 16.04
C VAL A 198 -19.98 -16.65 15.04
N GLN A 199 -20.91 -17.02 14.17
CA GLN A 199 -20.64 -17.91 13.04
C GLN A 199 -20.23 -17.06 11.82
N ALA A 200 -18.96 -16.66 11.74
CA ALA A 200 -18.48 -15.68 10.77
C ALA A 200 -18.76 -16.09 9.32
N LYS A 201 -18.61 -17.37 8.96
CA LYS A 201 -18.91 -17.86 7.62
C LYS A 201 -20.39 -17.61 7.24
N TYR A 202 -21.32 -17.87 8.18
CA TYR A 202 -22.75 -17.65 7.97
C TYR A 202 -23.06 -16.16 7.92
N VAL A 203 -22.60 -15.38 8.89
CA VAL A 203 -22.82 -13.92 8.97
C VAL A 203 -22.29 -13.25 7.71
N ASN A 204 -21.04 -13.50 7.35
CA ASN A 204 -20.40 -12.94 6.17
C ASN A 204 -21.03 -13.36 4.83
N SER A 205 -21.85 -14.42 4.80
CA SER A 205 -22.60 -14.80 3.60
C SER A 205 -23.71 -13.78 3.25
N GLY A 206 -23.99 -12.84 4.12
CA GLY A 206 -24.85 -11.68 3.85
C GLY A 206 -24.27 -10.71 2.82
N PHE A 207 -22.95 -10.65 2.69
CA PHE A 207 -22.35 -9.85 1.62
C PHE A 207 -22.58 -10.49 0.24
N PRO A 208 -22.83 -9.69 -0.80
CA PRO A 208 -22.96 -10.21 -2.16
C PRO A 208 -21.64 -10.85 -2.62
N LYS A 209 -21.74 -11.95 -3.36
CA LYS A 209 -20.57 -12.62 -3.97
C LYS A 209 -20.05 -11.85 -5.19
N VAL A 210 -20.98 -11.27 -5.94
CA VAL A 210 -20.71 -10.49 -7.15
C VAL A 210 -21.55 -9.23 -7.08
N LEU A 211 -20.93 -8.10 -7.40
CA LEU A 211 -21.63 -6.83 -7.53
C LEU A 211 -22.51 -6.86 -8.78
N SER A 212 -23.70 -6.26 -8.71
CA SER A 212 -24.58 -6.18 -9.86
C SER A 212 -23.96 -5.33 -10.98
N ASP A 213 -24.41 -5.54 -12.24
CA ASP A 213 -23.99 -4.71 -13.39
C ASP A 213 -24.25 -3.22 -13.14
N LYS A 214 -25.30 -2.89 -12.38
CA LYS A 214 -25.63 -1.54 -11.95
C LYS A 214 -24.59 -0.95 -11.02
N ASP A 215 -24.02 -1.78 -10.12
CA ASP A 215 -22.95 -1.40 -9.21
C ASP A 215 -21.60 -1.31 -9.96
N ILE A 216 -21.39 -2.18 -10.96
CA ILE A 216 -20.18 -2.18 -11.81
C ILE A 216 -20.05 -0.88 -12.60
N ARG A 217 -21.15 -0.27 -13.04
CA ARG A 217 -21.16 1.06 -13.71
C ARG A 217 -20.65 2.19 -12.81
N ARG A 218 -20.63 1.99 -11.49
CA ARG A 218 -20.06 2.91 -10.50
C ARG A 218 -18.56 2.68 -10.26
N LYS A 219 -17.90 1.89 -11.12
CA LYS A 219 -16.44 1.72 -11.02
C LYS A 219 -15.81 3.10 -11.01
N GLY A 220 -14.99 3.35 -10.01
CA GLY A 220 -14.22 4.59 -9.92
C GLY A 220 -13.35 4.76 -11.16
N VAL A 221 -13.00 6.00 -11.46
CA VAL A 221 -12.13 6.35 -12.58
C VAL A 221 -10.83 5.56 -12.48
N LYS A 222 -10.59 4.65 -13.42
CA LYS A 222 -9.33 3.90 -13.52
C LYS A 222 -8.21 4.87 -13.84
N ARG A 223 -7.09 4.79 -13.13
CA ARG A 223 -5.91 5.58 -13.47
C ARG A 223 -5.31 5.07 -14.77
N GLU A 224 -4.93 5.99 -15.63
CA GLU A 224 -4.35 5.73 -16.94
C GLU A 224 -2.92 6.25 -17.01
N ALA A 225 -2.12 5.65 -17.89
CA ALA A 225 -0.81 6.15 -18.28
C ALA A 225 -0.94 7.50 -19.00
N PHE A 226 0.08 8.34 -18.93
CA PHE A 226 0.17 9.52 -19.78
C PHE A 226 0.47 9.11 -21.22
N THR A 227 -0.12 9.82 -22.18
CA THR A 227 0.28 9.72 -23.59
C THR A 227 1.56 10.53 -23.85
N CYS A 228 2.19 10.32 -25.02
CA CYS A 228 3.36 11.12 -25.44
C CYS A 228 3.01 12.62 -25.49
N ASP A 229 1.85 12.98 -26.05
CA ASP A 229 1.41 14.38 -26.14
C ASP A 229 1.19 15.00 -24.74
N GLU A 230 0.64 14.21 -23.79
CA GLU A 230 0.48 14.66 -22.42
C GLU A 230 1.83 14.84 -21.71
N LEU A 231 2.82 13.97 -21.98
CA LEU A 231 4.18 14.15 -21.47
C LEU A 231 4.86 15.39 -22.06
N HIS A 232 4.68 15.64 -23.35
CA HIS A 232 5.17 16.85 -23.99
C HIS A 232 4.49 18.11 -23.44
N ALA A 233 3.19 18.07 -23.17
CA ALA A 233 2.50 19.19 -22.51
C ALA A 233 3.00 19.45 -21.08
N LEU A 234 3.43 18.39 -20.36
CA LEU A 234 3.97 18.51 -19.01
C LEU A 234 5.43 18.99 -18.99
N PHE A 235 6.29 18.55 -19.92
CA PHE A 235 7.73 18.69 -19.83
C PHE A 235 8.40 19.24 -21.10
N GLY A 236 7.71 19.36 -22.24
CA GLY A 236 8.28 19.80 -23.52
C GLY A 236 8.78 21.25 -23.49
N ASP A 237 8.24 22.07 -22.58
CA ASP A 237 8.81 23.39 -22.25
C ASP A 237 9.39 23.35 -20.83
N MET A 238 10.69 23.07 -20.73
CA MET A 238 11.41 22.98 -19.46
C MET A 238 11.49 24.33 -18.74
N GLU A 239 11.44 25.45 -19.44
CA GLU A 239 11.42 26.78 -18.81
C GLU A 239 10.09 27.01 -18.11
N GLN A 240 8.97 26.71 -18.78
CA GLN A 240 7.64 26.77 -18.21
C GLN A 240 7.51 25.82 -17.01
N TYR A 241 8.00 24.56 -17.16
CA TYR A 241 8.00 23.59 -16.08
C TYR A 241 8.79 24.09 -14.87
N THR A 242 9.99 24.58 -15.08
CA THR A 242 10.87 25.13 -14.02
C THR A 242 10.18 26.29 -13.29
N LYS A 243 9.59 27.22 -14.01
CA LYS A 243 8.81 28.33 -13.42
C LYS A 243 7.64 27.82 -12.57
N ALA A 244 6.92 26.81 -13.05
CA ALA A 244 5.78 26.24 -12.34
C ALA A 244 6.16 25.50 -11.04
N THR A 245 7.42 25.08 -10.89
CA THR A 245 7.90 24.45 -9.64
C THR A 245 8.17 25.47 -8.52
N GLU A 246 8.22 26.77 -8.83
CA GLU A 246 8.46 27.86 -7.86
C GLU A 246 9.76 27.66 -7.05
N GLY A 247 10.79 27.05 -7.65
CA GLY A 247 12.06 26.74 -7.00
C GLY A 247 12.01 25.60 -5.96
N VAL A 248 10.88 24.92 -5.84
CA VAL A 248 10.69 23.78 -4.90
C VAL A 248 11.28 22.52 -5.52
N SER A 249 12.34 22.01 -4.93
CA SER A 249 13.13 20.91 -5.52
C SER A 249 12.34 19.61 -5.69
N SER A 250 11.48 19.26 -4.75
CA SER A 250 10.64 18.06 -4.86
C SER A 250 9.64 18.16 -6.01
N ARG A 251 9.11 19.36 -6.31
CA ARG A 251 8.20 19.58 -7.43
C ARG A 251 8.89 19.38 -8.77
N PHE A 252 10.16 19.80 -8.86
CA PHE A 252 10.95 19.63 -10.07
C PHE A 252 11.38 18.18 -10.27
N TRP A 253 12.00 17.56 -9.26
CA TRP A 253 12.65 16.27 -9.43
C TRP A 253 11.75 15.06 -9.29
N ALA A 254 10.75 15.06 -8.39
CA ALA A 254 9.98 13.85 -8.13
C ALA A 254 9.17 13.35 -9.35
N PRO A 255 8.53 14.19 -10.18
CA PRO A 255 7.91 13.74 -11.43
C PRO A 255 8.92 13.11 -12.40
N LEU A 256 10.07 13.76 -12.60
CA LEU A 256 11.13 13.27 -13.48
C LEU A 256 11.73 11.95 -12.97
N ILE A 257 12.05 11.86 -11.67
CA ILE A 257 12.54 10.60 -11.08
C ILE A 257 11.50 9.49 -11.26
N THR A 258 10.21 9.76 -11.04
CA THR A 258 9.17 8.74 -11.27
C THR A 258 9.15 8.29 -12.73
N LEU A 259 9.27 9.23 -13.67
CA LEU A 259 9.21 8.95 -15.10
C LEU A 259 10.40 8.12 -15.61
N TYR A 260 11.59 8.31 -15.00
CA TYR A 260 12.82 7.59 -15.37
C TYR A 260 13.15 6.40 -14.45
N SER A 261 12.26 6.00 -13.54
CA SER A 261 12.51 4.89 -12.61
C SER A 261 11.27 4.03 -12.30
N GLY A 262 10.07 4.56 -12.50
CA GLY A 262 8.83 3.91 -12.08
C GLY A 262 8.63 3.85 -10.56
N MET A 263 9.46 4.49 -9.75
CA MET A 263 9.33 4.53 -8.29
C MET A 263 8.01 5.15 -7.83
N ARG A 264 7.53 4.75 -6.65
CA ARG A 264 6.35 5.38 -6.04
C ARG A 264 6.71 6.76 -5.49
N LEU A 265 5.74 7.70 -5.55
CA LEU A 265 5.96 9.06 -5.05
C LEU A 265 6.53 9.08 -3.62
N GLU A 266 5.95 8.29 -2.72
CA GLU A 266 6.38 8.29 -1.33
C GLU A 266 7.77 7.67 -1.15
N GLU A 267 8.16 6.69 -1.97
CA GLU A 267 9.53 6.15 -2.01
C GLU A 267 10.53 7.25 -2.36
N ILE A 268 10.20 8.10 -3.34
CA ILE A 268 11.04 9.23 -3.76
C ILE A 268 11.10 10.32 -2.67
N CYS A 269 9.97 10.63 -2.06
CA CYS A 269 9.90 11.65 -1.02
C CYS A 269 10.66 11.27 0.25
N GLN A 270 10.83 9.98 0.52
CA GLN A 270 11.54 9.43 1.68
C GLN A 270 13.05 9.25 1.44
N LEU A 271 13.56 9.50 0.24
CA LEU A 271 14.99 9.36 -0.03
C LEU A 271 15.81 10.29 0.87
N HIS A 272 16.79 9.70 1.55
CA HIS A 272 17.85 10.42 2.24
C HIS A 272 19.08 10.54 1.33
N LEU A 273 20.02 11.40 1.68
CA LEU A 273 21.26 11.56 0.92
C LEU A 273 22.07 10.26 0.88
N SER A 274 22.00 9.45 1.92
CA SER A 274 22.63 8.11 2.01
C SER A 274 21.97 7.06 1.11
N ASP A 275 20.77 7.31 0.57
CA ASP A 275 20.09 6.34 -0.30
C ASP A 275 20.54 6.41 -1.76
N ILE A 276 21.42 7.35 -2.10
CA ILE A 276 22.04 7.41 -3.41
C ILE A 276 23.38 6.66 -3.30
N VAL A 277 23.36 5.41 -3.75
CA VAL A 277 24.45 4.45 -3.53
C VAL A 277 25.05 3.96 -4.85
N LYS A 278 26.29 3.51 -4.80
CA LYS A 278 26.93 2.84 -5.94
C LYS A 278 27.05 1.35 -5.65
N VAL A 279 26.39 0.51 -6.46
CA VAL A 279 26.40 -0.95 -6.34
C VAL A 279 26.98 -1.54 -7.62
N ASP A 280 28.02 -2.34 -7.54
CA ASP A 280 28.71 -2.94 -8.70
C ASP A 280 29.06 -1.93 -9.81
N GLY A 281 29.42 -0.71 -9.41
CA GLY A 281 29.74 0.38 -10.33
C GLY A 281 28.53 1.14 -10.88
N VAL A 282 27.30 0.72 -10.59
CA VAL A 282 26.05 1.37 -11.02
C VAL A 282 25.52 2.26 -9.91
N LEU A 283 25.14 3.49 -10.26
CA LEU A 283 24.48 4.41 -9.34
C LEU A 283 23.01 4.01 -9.19
N CYS A 284 22.53 3.91 -7.95
CA CYS A 284 21.19 3.43 -7.63
C CYS A 284 20.52 4.30 -6.56
N PHE A 285 19.20 4.40 -6.63
CA PHE A 285 18.36 4.74 -5.49
C PHE A 285 18.13 3.50 -4.63
N SER A 286 18.47 3.58 -3.34
CA SER A 286 18.24 2.52 -2.36
C SER A 286 16.90 2.72 -1.68
N ILE A 287 15.92 1.88 -1.98
CA ILE A 287 14.64 1.88 -1.27
C ILE A 287 14.74 0.90 -0.11
N ASN A 288 14.64 1.41 1.11
CA ASN A 288 14.84 0.69 2.35
C ASN A 288 13.95 1.26 3.47
N GLU A 289 13.98 0.62 4.64
CA GLU A 289 13.27 1.06 5.86
C GLU A 289 14.25 1.55 6.94
N GLU A 290 15.50 1.82 6.58
CA GLU A 290 16.52 2.30 7.50
C GLU A 290 16.24 3.75 7.91
N SER A 291 15.95 3.95 9.19
CA SER A 291 15.65 5.27 9.78
C SER A 291 16.91 5.83 10.41
N GLY A 292 17.65 6.65 9.69
CA GLY A 292 18.96 7.16 10.12
C GLY A 292 18.96 8.18 11.28
N GLY A 293 18.15 7.96 12.33
CA GLY A 293 18.14 8.83 13.52
C GLY A 293 17.43 10.18 13.34
N SER A 294 16.77 10.42 12.21
CA SER A 294 16.04 11.66 11.93
C SER A 294 14.71 11.79 12.69
N GLY A 295 14.29 10.76 13.43
CA GLY A 295 12.94 10.65 13.99
C GLY A 295 11.90 10.23 12.95
N TYR A 296 12.21 10.31 11.65
CA TYR A 296 11.36 9.85 10.56
C TYR A 296 11.56 8.35 10.32
N VAL A 297 10.49 7.58 10.40
CA VAL A 297 10.50 6.16 10.06
C VAL A 297 10.12 6.00 8.60
N LYS A 298 11.08 5.59 7.76
CA LYS A 298 10.80 5.20 6.38
C LYS A 298 9.82 4.04 6.37
N HIS A 299 8.91 4.05 5.41
CA HIS A 299 7.92 2.99 5.27
C HIS A 299 7.84 2.50 3.83
N VAL A 300 8.04 1.21 3.64
CA VAL A 300 7.87 0.52 2.37
C VAL A 300 6.57 -0.27 2.42
N LYS A 301 5.81 -0.26 1.33
CA LYS A 301 4.46 -0.86 1.31
C LYS A 301 4.47 -2.38 1.50
N SER A 302 5.50 -3.07 1.01
CA SER A 302 5.70 -4.51 1.12
C SER A 302 7.19 -4.84 1.04
N SER A 303 7.60 -6.04 1.43
CA SER A 303 8.99 -6.51 1.35
C SER A 303 9.57 -6.40 -0.05
N ALA A 304 8.81 -6.70 -1.10
CA ALA A 304 9.20 -6.49 -2.50
C ALA A 304 9.48 -5.02 -2.85
N GLY A 305 9.09 -4.09 -1.99
CA GLY A 305 9.43 -2.67 -2.16
C GLY A 305 10.88 -2.35 -1.82
N ILE A 306 11.56 -3.14 -0.97
CA ILE A 306 12.97 -2.96 -0.60
C ILE A 306 13.83 -3.43 -1.77
N ARG A 307 14.52 -2.48 -2.42
CA ARG A 307 15.26 -2.76 -3.65
C ARG A 307 16.24 -1.65 -4.02
N LYS A 308 17.12 -1.92 -4.96
CA LYS A 308 18.01 -0.95 -5.60
C LYS A 308 17.48 -0.64 -7.00
N VAL A 309 17.20 0.62 -7.27
CA VAL A 309 16.72 1.08 -8.59
C VAL A 309 17.85 1.85 -9.27
N PRO A 310 18.38 1.37 -10.40
CA PRO A 310 19.43 2.10 -11.13
C PRO A 310 18.96 3.50 -11.52
N VAL A 311 19.86 4.47 -11.41
CA VAL A 311 19.58 5.85 -11.86
C VAL A 311 19.76 5.94 -13.36
N HIS A 312 18.76 6.46 -14.07
CA HIS A 312 18.82 6.62 -15.52
C HIS A 312 19.92 7.62 -15.92
N PRO A 313 20.80 7.29 -16.89
CA PRO A 313 21.91 8.19 -17.30
C PRO A 313 21.41 9.57 -17.72
N HIS A 314 20.38 9.66 -18.55
CA HIS A 314 19.79 10.92 -18.99
C HIS A 314 19.29 11.78 -17.83
N LEU A 315 18.60 11.17 -16.85
CA LEU A 315 18.18 11.88 -15.63
C LEU A 315 19.36 12.42 -14.83
N TRP A 316 20.43 11.64 -14.74
CA TRP A 316 21.61 11.97 -13.94
C TRP A 316 22.47 13.05 -14.56
N ASP A 317 22.87 12.86 -15.81
CA ASP A 317 23.84 13.72 -16.49
C ASP A 317 23.17 14.85 -17.27
N GLU A 318 22.19 14.56 -18.16
CA GLU A 318 21.59 15.53 -19.07
C GLU A 318 20.61 16.45 -18.35
N LEU A 319 19.64 15.87 -17.60
CA LEU A 319 18.69 16.69 -16.82
C LEU A 319 19.31 17.33 -15.57
N GLY A 320 20.52 16.91 -15.20
CA GLY A 320 21.32 17.57 -14.17
C GLY A 320 21.01 17.15 -12.72
N LEU A 321 20.38 16.01 -12.48
CA LEU A 321 20.16 15.48 -11.13
C LEU A 321 21.49 15.36 -10.37
N LYS A 322 22.58 15.01 -11.03
CA LYS A 322 23.94 14.98 -10.50
C LYS A 322 24.36 16.30 -9.83
N LYS A 323 24.11 17.42 -10.50
CA LYS A 323 24.44 18.75 -9.95
C LYS A 323 23.61 19.06 -8.70
N PHE A 324 22.33 18.74 -8.72
CA PHE A 324 21.44 18.89 -7.57
C PHE A 324 21.92 18.05 -6.39
N VAL A 325 22.17 16.77 -6.58
CA VAL A 325 22.62 15.85 -5.52
C VAL A 325 23.98 16.27 -4.98
N ALA A 326 24.96 16.61 -5.84
CA ALA A 326 26.27 17.10 -5.43
C ALA A 326 26.16 18.37 -4.56
N SER A 327 25.29 19.30 -4.94
CA SER A 327 25.00 20.51 -4.15
C SER A 327 24.43 20.17 -2.76
N ARG A 328 23.64 19.11 -2.64
CA ARG A 328 23.10 18.65 -1.35
C ARG A 328 24.20 18.03 -0.48
N TRP A 329 25.03 17.15 -1.05
CA TRP A 329 26.16 16.55 -0.34
C TRP A 329 27.16 17.60 0.15
N THR A 330 27.52 18.57 -0.67
CA THR A 330 28.46 19.63 -0.28
C THR A 330 27.95 20.48 0.89
N LYS A 331 26.64 20.66 1.01
CA LYS A 331 26.02 21.48 2.05
C LYS A 331 25.70 20.73 3.34
N THR A 332 25.87 19.40 3.36
CA THR A 332 25.50 18.53 4.47
C THR A 332 26.73 17.73 4.92
N PRO A 333 27.09 17.73 6.20
CA PRO A 333 28.14 16.83 6.74
C PRO A 333 27.80 15.36 6.46
N GLU A 334 28.80 14.54 6.16
CA GLU A 334 28.60 13.14 5.74
C GLU A 334 27.90 12.29 6.82
N GLU A 335 28.20 12.54 8.08
CA GLU A 335 27.56 11.90 9.24
C GLU A 335 26.03 12.12 9.30
N ASN A 336 25.54 13.17 8.63
CA ASN A 336 24.10 13.52 8.61
C ASN A 336 23.38 13.00 7.37
N TYR A 337 24.03 12.28 6.46
CA TYR A 337 23.39 11.82 5.21
C TYR A 337 22.26 10.83 5.48
N THR A 338 22.37 10.00 6.51
CA THR A 338 21.32 9.04 6.90
C THR A 338 20.09 9.69 7.51
N SER A 339 20.20 10.93 7.99
CA SER A 339 19.12 11.68 8.63
C SER A 339 18.59 12.83 7.78
N THR A 340 19.24 13.16 6.65
CA THR A 340 18.88 14.30 5.81
C THR A 340 18.15 13.84 4.55
N LEU A 341 16.92 14.32 4.37
CA LEU A 341 16.15 14.07 3.16
C LEU A 341 16.85 14.66 1.92
N LEU A 342 16.76 13.97 0.79
CA LEU A 342 17.24 14.43 -0.50
C LEU A 342 16.59 15.78 -0.87
N PHE A 343 15.27 15.93 -0.60
CA PHE A 343 14.51 17.14 -0.87
C PHE A 343 14.32 17.97 0.39
N PRO A 344 14.99 19.12 0.52
CA PRO A 344 14.98 19.94 1.74
C PRO A 344 13.62 20.61 1.99
N ASP A 345 12.78 20.72 0.98
CA ASP A 345 11.44 21.29 1.06
C ASP A 345 10.38 20.33 1.63
N LEU A 346 10.71 19.04 1.75
CA LEU A 346 9.86 18.06 2.37
C LEU A 346 10.11 18.00 3.88
N GLN A 347 9.03 18.14 4.64
CA GLN A 347 9.09 18.08 6.09
C GLN A 347 7.95 17.17 6.59
N GLU A 348 8.23 16.41 7.63
CA GLU A 348 7.19 15.74 8.37
C GLU A 348 6.18 16.74 8.92
N ARG A 349 4.93 16.43 8.72
CA ARG A 349 3.83 17.20 9.28
C ARG A 349 2.90 16.26 10.04
N VAL A 350 2.56 16.66 11.25
CA VAL A 350 1.51 16.01 12.02
C VAL A 350 0.23 16.80 11.83
N ASN A 351 -0.85 16.11 11.52
CA ASN A 351 -2.15 16.76 11.40
C ASN A 351 -2.60 17.27 12.77
N ALA A 352 -2.87 18.56 12.89
CA ALA A 352 -3.23 19.21 14.14
C ALA A 352 -4.54 18.66 14.77
N VAL A 353 -5.43 18.09 13.95
CA VAL A 353 -6.75 17.61 14.42
C VAL A 353 -6.71 16.17 14.91
N ASN A 354 -5.99 15.29 14.20
CA ASN A 354 -6.01 13.86 14.49
C ASN A 354 -4.62 13.27 14.82
N HIS A 355 -3.61 14.13 14.99
CA HIS A 355 -2.22 13.76 15.31
C HIS A 355 -1.61 12.68 14.38
N ALA A 356 -2.18 12.48 13.19
CA ALA A 356 -1.67 11.51 12.24
C ALA A 356 -0.54 12.13 11.40
N THR A 357 0.52 11.37 11.19
CA THR A 357 1.60 11.75 10.25
C THR A 357 1.05 11.92 8.85
N VAL A 358 1.30 13.08 8.25
CA VAL A 358 0.92 13.38 6.87
C VAL A 358 2.02 12.85 5.96
N LYS A 359 1.65 12.09 4.93
CA LYS A 359 2.59 11.60 3.91
C LYS A 359 3.35 12.76 3.29
N LEU A 360 4.68 12.60 3.14
CA LEU A 360 5.57 13.62 2.57
C LEU A 360 5.11 14.08 1.18
N GLY A 361 4.69 13.14 0.33
CA GLY A 361 4.23 13.42 -1.03
C GLY A 361 2.83 14.05 -1.16
N SER A 362 2.10 14.28 -0.04
CA SER A 362 0.72 14.80 -0.12
C SER A 362 0.65 16.19 -0.76
N ALA A 363 1.49 17.12 -0.32
CA ALA A 363 1.52 18.48 -0.87
C ALA A 363 1.91 18.47 -2.37
N LEU A 364 2.86 17.62 -2.73
CA LEU A 364 3.30 17.43 -4.11
C LEU A 364 2.18 16.90 -5.01
N THR A 365 1.38 15.94 -4.53
CA THR A 365 0.20 15.44 -5.26
C THR A 365 -0.81 16.55 -5.54
N HIS A 366 -1.05 17.45 -4.57
CA HIS A 366 -1.96 18.59 -4.75
C HIS A 366 -1.39 19.63 -5.74
N TRP A 367 -0.09 19.95 -5.62
CA TRP A 367 0.58 20.84 -6.57
C TRP A 367 0.52 20.26 -7.99
N PHE A 368 0.91 19.01 -8.18
CA PHE A 368 0.90 18.34 -9.49
C PHE A 368 -0.50 18.31 -10.12
N THR A 369 -1.54 18.12 -9.31
CA THR A 369 -2.93 18.17 -9.80
C THR A 369 -3.29 19.53 -10.36
N ARG A 370 -2.80 20.63 -9.77
CA ARG A 370 -3.01 21.98 -10.31
C ARG A 370 -2.16 22.21 -11.57
N TYR A 371 -0.87 21.86 -11.49
CA TYR A 371 0.06 22.02 -12.61
C TYR A 371 -0.40 21.30 -13.88
N ARG A 372 -0.71 20.00 -13.81
CA ARG A 372 -1.12 19.25 -15.00
C ARG A 372 -2.38 19.83 -15.65
N ARG A 373 -3.30 20.39 -14.84
CA ARG A 373 -4.52 21.04 -15.35
C ARG A 373 -4.21 22.37 -16.02
N SER A 374 -3.25 23.15 -15.50
CA SER A 374 -2.86 24.42 -16.13
C SER A 374 -2.23 24.24 -17.51
N VAL A 375 -1.65 23.06 -17.78
CA VAL A 375 -1.13 22.67 -19.11
C VAL A 375 -2.08 21.79 -19.91
N GLY A 376 -3.38 21.72 -19.52
CA GLY A 376 -4.42 21.02 -20.27
C GLY A 376 -4.48 19.50 -20.09
N VAL A 377 -3.71 18.93 -19.18
CA VAL A 377 -3.65 17.48 -19.00
C VAL A 377 -4.67 16.97 -17.98
N GLY A 378 -5.54 16.05 -18.40
CA GLY A 378 -6.44 15.27 -17.53
C GLY A 378 -7.70 15.99 -17.07
N GLY A 379 -8.32 16.80 -17.91
CA GLY A 379 -9.63 17.41 -17.71
C GLY A 379 -9.65 18.70 -16.90
N GLN A 380 -10.80 19.38 -16.90
CA GLN A 380 -10.98 20.69 -16.27
C GLN A 380 -11.11 20.61 -14.73
N HIS A 381 -11.12 21.79 -14.10
CA HIS A 381 -11.33 21.89 -12.65
C HIS A 381 -12.73 21.39 -12.26
N GLY A 382 -12.78 20.48 -11.28
CA GLY A 382 -14.06 19.89 -10.82
C GLY A 382 -14.41 18.55 -11.47
N GLU A 383 -13.85 18.24 -12.64
CA GLU A 383 -14.09 16.96 -13.30
C GLU A 383 -13.24 15.80 -12.73
N PRO A 384 -13.82 14.58 -12.73
CA PRO A 384 -13.04 13.38 -12.42
C PRO A 384 -11.95 13.20 -13.48
N SER A 385 -10.70 13.01 -13.05
CA SER A 385 -9.60 12.78 -13.98
C SER A 385 -9.07 11.36 -13.85
N THR A 386 -8.77 10.72 -14.99
CA THR A 386 -8.05 9.46 -15.06
C THR A 386 -6.57 9.62 -14.73
N LYS A 387 -6.04 10.85 -14.82
CA LYS A 387 -4.63 11.19 -14.63
C LYS A 387 -4.35 11.71 -13.22
N ALA A 388 -3.27 11.25 -12.64
CA ALA A 388 -2.76 11.68 -11.33
C ALA A 388 -1.23 11.53 -11.31
N PHE A 389 -0.55 11.92 -10.21
CA PHE A 389 0.89 11.69 -10.06
C PHE A 389 1.28 10.22 -10.30
N HIS A 390 0.50 9.29 -9.76
CA HIS A 390 0.76 7.85 -9.95
C HIS A 390 0.65 7.38 -11.42
N SER A 391 0.06 8.19 -12.29
CA SER A 391 0.02 7.92 -13.75
C SER A 391 1.40 7.87 -14.38
N PHE A 392 2.42 8.59 -13.86
CA PHE A 392 3.81 8.46 -14.31
C PHE A 392 4.30 7.02 -14.18
N ARG A 393 4.05 6.40 -13.04
CA ARG A 393 4.42 5.00 -12.83
C ARG A 393 3.64 4.05 -13.76
N HIS A 394 2.35 4.31 -14.00
CA HIS A 394 1.61 3.55 -15.01
C HIS A 394 2.21 3.71 -16.40
N THR A 395 2.64 4.91 -16.77
CA THR A 395 3.32 5.19 -18.04
C THR A 395 4.61 4.39 -18.18
N VAL A 396 5.46 4.38 -17.15
CA VAL A 396 6.70 3.59 -17.16
C VAL A 396 6.43 2.10 -17.32
N ILE A 397 5.49 1.56 -16.52
CA ILE A 397 5.15 0.13 -16.56
C ILE A 397 4.58 -0.25 -17.95
N GLU A 398 3.67 0.57 -18.48
CA GLU A 398 3.04 0.32 -19.78
C GLU A 398 4.06 0.37 -20.92
N TYR A 399 4.92 1.39 -20.94
CA TYR A 399 5.98 1.54 -21.93
C TYR A 399 6.97 0.36 -21.88
N LEU A 400 7.52 0.06 -20.70
CA LEU A 400 8.50 -1.03 -20.55
C LEU A 400 7.89 -2.39 -20.93
N HIS A 401 6.64 -2.63 -20.60
CA HIS A 401 5.97 -3.90 -20.88
C HIS A 401 5.54 -4.03 -22.36
N LYS A 402 4.91 -2.99 -22.91
CA LYS A 402 4.28 -3.07 -24.24
C LYS A 402 5.21 -2.64 -25.36
N GLU A 403 5.93 -1.52 -25.17
CA GLU A 403 6.78 -0.93 -26.22
C GLU A 403 8.20 -1.51 -26.17
N ALA A 404 8.86 -1.42 -25.02
CA ALA A 404 10.22 -1.92 -24.85
C ALA A 404 10.29 -3.45 -24.68
N ARG A 405 9.16 -4.13 -24.43
CA ARG A 405 9.04 -5.60 -24.26
C ARG A 405 10.03 -6.17 -23.23
N VAL A 406 10.18 -5.46 -22.13
CA VAL A 406 11.03 -5.89 -21.02
C VAL A 406 10.42 -7.11 -20.34
N ASP A 407 11.25 -8.06 -19.94
CA ASP A 407 10.84 -9.21 -19.14
C ASP A 407 10.09 -8.80 -17.90
N LEU A 408 8.96 -9.48 -17.62
CA LEU A 408 8.06 -9.11 -16.53
C LEU A 408 8.72 -9.19 -15.14
N SER A 409 9.62 -10.16 -14.93
CA SER A 409 10.32 -10.33 -13.66
C SER A 409 11.32 -9.20 -13.42
N MET A 410 12.05 -8.77 -14.45
CA MET A 410 12.94 -7.60 -14.37
C MET A 410 12.15 -6.32 -14.14
N LEU A 411 11.02 -6.15 -14.83
CA LEU A 411 10.13 -5.01 -14.62
C LEU A 411 9.60 -4.98 -13.18
N GLN A 412 9.15 -6.11 -12.65
CA GLN A 412 8.68 -6.24 -11.27
C GLN A 412 9.78 -5.92 -10.25
N ALA A 413 11.02 -6.38 -10.48
CA ALA A 413 12.17 -6.07 -9.64
C ALA A 413 12.45 -4.56 -9.58
N VAL A 414 12.40 -3.84 -10.71
CA VAL A 414 12.60 -2.38 -10.75
C VAL A 414 11.45 -1.64 -10.05
N VAL A 415 10.20 -1.99 -10.39
CA VAL A 415 9.05 -1.24 -9.86
C VAL A 415 8.63 -1.69 -8.46
N GLY A 416 9.12 -2.79 -7.93
CA GLY A 416 8.78 -3.32 -6.61
C GLY A 416 7.31 -3.78 -6.55
N HIS A 417 6.93 -4.66 -7.46
CA HIS A 417 5.70 -5.45 -7.39
C HIS A 417 6.04 -6.83 -6.84
N GLU A 418 5.17 -7.36 -6.00
CA GLU A 418 5.24 -8.76 -5.61
C GLU A 418 5.15 -9.63 -6.86
N MET A 419 6.04 -10.60 -6.99
CA MET A 419 5.96 -11.57 -8.07
C MET A 419 4.72 -12.42 -7.85
N VAL A 420 3.84 -12.48 -8.84
CA VAL A 420 2.65 -13.32 -8.78
C VAL A 420 3.12 -14.76 -8.91
N ASP A 421 2.98 -15.51 -7.81
CA ASP A 421 3.04 -16.98 -7.67
C ASP A 421 3.79 -17.72 -8.81
N MET A 422 5.12 -17.68 -8.79
CA MET A 422 5.94 -18.54 -9.65
C MET A 422 6.25 -19.90 -8.97
N GLY A 423 5.60 -20.20 -7.85
CA GLY A 423 5.77 -21.44 -7.13
C GLY A 423 7.19 -21.63 -6.61
N VAL A 424 7.68 -22.88 -6.64
CA VAL A 424 9.00 -23.26 -6.13
C VAL A 424 10.15 -22.54 -6.81
N THR A 425 9.96 -22.03 -8.04
CA THR A 425 10.97 -21.32 -8.83
C THR A 425 11.32 -19.95 -8.26
N GLU A 426 10.43 -19.34 -7.47
CA GLU A 426 10.65 -18.06 -6.80
C GLU A 426 11.85 -18.09 -5.84
N ASN A 427 12.08 -19.24 -5.20
CA ASN A 427 13.19 -19.43 -4.26
C ASN A 427 14.58 -19.53 -4.93
N TYR A 428 14.62 -19.73 -6.25
CA TYR A 428 15.85 -19.83 -7.02
C TYR A 428 16.17 -18.59 -7.87
N ALA A 429 15.19 -17.69 -8.05
CA ALA A 429 15.40 -16.41 -8.72
C ALA A 429 15.94 -15.41 -7.69
N GLY A 430 17.26 -15.37 -7.51
CA GLY A 430 17.93 -14.31 -6.73
C GLY A 430 17.63 -12.92 -7.29
N ASP A 431 18.04 -11.88 -6.58
CA ASP A 431 17.90 -10.50 -7.05
C ASP A 431 18.60 -10.29 -8.39
N TRP A 432 17.95 -9.62 -9.32
CA TRP A 432 18.55 -9.24 -10.58
C TRP A 432 19.77 -8.35 -10.38
N PRO A 433 20.94 -8.63 -11.04
CA PRO A 433 22.09 -7.75 -10.95
C PRO A 433 21.75 -6.33 -11.42
N VAL A 434 22.15 -5.31 -10.66
CA VAL A 434 21.81 -3.90 -10.98
C VAL A 434 22.31 -3.44 -12.35
N LYS A 435 23.41 -4.03 -12.87
CA LYS A 435 23.90 -3.76 -14.23
C LYS A 435 22.90 -4.23 -15.29
N VAL A 436 22.30 -5.41 -15.10
CA VAL A 436 21.26 -5.95 -16.00
C VAL A 436 20.02 -5.07 -15.94
N LEU A 437 19.58 -4.71 -14.74
CA LEU A 437 18.44 -3.79 -14.57
C LEU A 437 18.70 -2.42 -15.20
N LEU A 438 19.92 -1.91 -15.14
CA LEU A 438 20.29 -0.66 -15.81
C LEU A 438 20.16 -0.82 -17.34
N THR A 439 20.80 -1.84 -17.91
CA THR A 439 20.90 -2.00 -19.37
C THR A 439 19.57 -2.42 -20.00
N ASP A 440 18.90 -3.39 -19.39
CA ASP A 440 17.77 -4.08 -20.04
C ASP A 440 16.41 -3.48 -19.63
N VAL A 441 16.37 -2.66 -18.57
CA VAL A 441 15.14 -2.03 -18.10
C VAL A 441 15.24 -0.51 -18.13
N ILE A 442 16.10 0.07 -17.28
CA ILE A 442 16.13 1.52 -17.07
C ILE A 442 16.56 2.27 -18.31
N SER A 443 17.65 1.85 -18.97
CA SER A 443 18.14 2.51 -20.22
C SER A 443 17.21 2.33 -21.42
N ARG A 444 16.12 1.54 -21.29
CA ARG A 444 15.09 1.44 -22.33
C ARG A 444 14.08 2.59 -22.27
N LEU A 445 14.07 3.37 -21.19
CA LEU A 445 13.16 4.50 -21.03
C LEU A 445 13.64 5.69 -21.87
N ASP A 446 13.03 5.88 -23.01
CA ASP A 446 13.32 7.00 -23.94
C ASP A 446 12.02 7.80 -24.20
N TRP A 447 11.90 8.93 -23.55
CA TRP A 447 10.71 9.77 -23.64
C TRP A 447 10.77 10.84 -24.70
N LYS A 448 11.95 11.10 -25.29
CA LYS A 448 12.19 12.13 -26.32
C LYS A 448 11.63 13.51 -25.93
N LEU A 449 11.76 13.86 -24.65
CA LEU A 449 11.16 15.09 -24.08
C LEU A 449 12.03 16.33 -24.29
N ILE A 450 13.31 16.14 -24.61
CA ILE A 450 14.31 17.20 -24.82
C ILE A 450 15.21 16.81 -25.97
#